data_8db032f3b4ba044cce8af884fd15ed23
#
_entry.id   8db032f3b4ba044cce8af884fd15ed23
#
_cell.length_a   1.000
_cell.length_b   1.000
_cell.length_c   1.000
_cell.angle_alpha   90.00
_cell.angle_beta   90.00
_cell.angle_gamma   90.00
#
_symmetry.space_group_name_H-M   'P 1'
#
loop_
_entity.id
_entity.type
_entity.pdbx_description
1 polymer ?
#
loop_
_entity_poly.entity_id
_entity_poly.type
_entity_poly.pdbx_seq_one_letter_code
_entity_poly.pdbx_strand_id
1 'polypeptide(L)'
;MHGNSTHANGTVACDGERLFIAFLHDNAIHLYALTLDGELAWQQQLGAFNSKFGYAPSPTIWKSFVIVAADNQGGGWIAAVHRKTGEVAWRKARPAISTYSSPVVASVAGKEQLLISGCNEVSSFDPETGEALWSCPGTTEATCGTMVWDVQRVVASGGYPGSQTICVDAATGEEVWSNGENCYEQSLLLYDGYVYAVARNGAFCWNAETGSEAWRGRVRGKFSASPVFAGGHIYATNEGGTTCVFKADPAEFELVAENQVGSETFSTLSICGGRIYLRVADHWHGNMTDPDA
;
A
#
# COMPACT_ATOMS: atom_id res chain seq x y z
N MET A 1 6.28 0.11 -21.18
CA MET A 1 5.87 0.41 -19.80
C MET A 1 5.34 1.84 -19.76
N HIS A 2 4.35 2.13 -18.90
CA HIS A 2 3.81 3.49 -18.79
C HIS A 2 4.82 4.41 -18.10
N GLY A 3 4.87 5.72 -18.51
CA GLY A 3 5.84 6.68 -17.98
C GLY A 3 5.79 6.94 -16.46
N ASN A 4 4.68 6.59 -15.79
CA ASN A 4 4.50 6.74 -14.34
C ASN A 4 4.86 5.46 -13.56
N SER A 5 5.54 4.50 -14.18
CA SER A 5 5.85 3.21 -13.54
C SER A 5 7.30 2.82 -13.77
N THR A 6 7.85 2.09 -12.80
CA THR A 6 9.16 1.46 -12.88
C THR A 6 9.02 -0.06 -12.73
N HIS A 7 10.11 -0.83 -12.94
CA HIS A 7 10.11 -2.27 -12.70
C HIS A 7 10.24 -2.63 -11.20
N ALA A 8 10.47 -1.64 -10.33
CA ALA A 8 10.80 -1.82 -8.91
C ALA A 8 10.00 -0.83 -8.04
N ASN A 9 8.68 -0.96 -8.02
CA ASN A 9 7.79 -0.10 -7.23
C ASN A 9 7.49 -0.65 -5.82
N GLY A 10 7.65 -1.97 -5.61
CA GLY A 10 7.39 -2.60 -4.32
C GLY A 10 8.45 -2.27 -3.26
N THR A 11 8.03 -2.28 -2.01
CA THR A 11 8.91 -2.16 -0.85
C THR A 11 9.47 -3.54 -0.47
N VAL A 12 10.73 -3.57 -0.05
CA VAL A 12 11.37 -4.77 0.47
C VAL A 12 10.78 -5.13 1.83
N ALA A 13 10.38 -6.39 2.02
CA ALA A 13 10.05 -6.92 3.34
C ALA A 13 11.28 -7.58 3.98
N CYS A 14 11.45 -7.43 5.30
CA CYS A 14 12.58 -7.97 6.05
C CYS A 14 12.09 -8.70 7.29
N ASP A 15 12.58 -9.93 7.50
CA ASP A 15 12.26 -10.73 8.69
C ASP A 15 13.39 -10.72 9.75
N GLY A 16 14.43 -9.91 9.53
CA GLY A 16 15.63 -9.84 10.37
C GLY A 16 16.73 -10.81 9.97
N GLU A 17 16.45 -11.79 9.10
CA GLU A 17 17.42 -12.75 8.56
C GLU A 17 17.56 -12.59 7.04
N ARG A 18 16.46 -12.23 6.36
CA ARG A 18 16.36 -12.13 4.89
C ARG A 18 15.54 -10.92 4.46
N LEU A 19 15.83 -10.51 3.24
CA LEU A 19 15.08 -9.52 2.47
C LEU A 19 14.24 -10.22 1.42
N PHE A 20 12.97 -9.82 1.27
CA PHE A 20 12.06 -10.38 0.26
C PHE A 20 11.56 -9.27 -0.64
N ILE A 21 11.66 -9.48 -1.96
CA ILE A 21 11.20 -8.53 -2.97
C ILE A 21 10.67 -9.26 -4.20
N ALA A 22 9.62 -8.72 -4.81
CA ALA A 22 9.07 -9.27 -6.04
C ALA A 22 9.33 -8.32 -7.22
N PHE A 23 9.73 -8.87 -8.35
CA PHE A 23 9.97 -8.15 -9.61
C PHE A 23 9.18 -8.75 -10.75
N LEU A 24 8.81 -7.89 -11.69
CA LEU A 24 8.28 -8.28 -12.99
C LEU A 24 9.42 -8.36 -14.00
N HIS A 25 9.72 -9.55 -14.50
CA HIS A 25 10.56 -9.76 -15.68
C HIS A 25 10.10 -11.01 -16.44
N ASP A 26 10.42 -11.11 -17.71
CA ASP A 26 10.01 -12.22 -18.60
C ASP A 26 8.49 -12.48 -18.58
N ASN A 27 7.68 -11.40 -18.45
CA ASN A 27 6.21 -11.44 -18.32
C ASN A 27 5.72 -12.31 -17.14
N ALA A 28 6.50 -12.43 -16.09
CA ALA A 28 6.15 -13.18 -14.89
C ALA A 28 6.61 -12.45 -13.62
N ILE A 29 5.95 -12.71 -12.52
CA ILE A 29 6.36 -12.24 -11.20
C ILE A 29 7.33 -13.25 -10.61
N HIS A 30 8.50 -12.75 -10.21
CA HIS A 30 9.55 -13.50 -9.54
C HIS A 30 9.75 -12.94 -8.13
N LEU A 31 9.66 -13.80 -7.13
CA LEU A 31 9.97 -13.49 -5.74
C LEU A 31 11.40 -13.89 -5.43
N TYR A 32 12.15 -12.99 -4.85
CA TYR A 32 13.52 -13.17 -4.42
C TYR A 32 13.63 -13.13 -2.91
N ALA A 33 14.41 -14.04 -2.35
CA ALA A 33 14.89 -13.93 -0.98
C ALA A 33 16.40 -13.70 -1.03
N LEU A 34 16.85 -12.64 -0.37
CA LEU A 34 18.25 -12.27 -0.27
C LEU A 34 18.69 -12.35 1.19
N THR A 35 19.97 -12.58 1.43
CA THR A 35 20.58 -12.34 2.74
C THR A 35 20.59 -10.84 3.05
N LEU A 36 20.90 -10.44 4.27
CA LEU A 36 21.05 -9.01 4.63
C LEU A 36 22.25 -8.36 3.92
N ASP A 37 23.20 -9.16 3.44
CA ASP A 37 24.35 -8.71 2.64
C ASP A 37 24.02 -8.63 1.14
N GLY A 38 22.78 -8.96 0.75
CA GLY A 38 22.30 -8.87 -0.64
C GLY A 38 22.58 -10.11 -1.50
N GLU A 39 23.08 -11.21 -0.95
CA GLU A 39 23.29 -12.44 -1.67
C GLU A 39 22.00 -13.21 -1.89
N LEU A 40 21.84 -13.84 -3.05
CA LEU A 40 20.66 -14.64 -3.39
C LEU A 40 20.58 -15.91 -2.53
N ALA A 41 19.54 -16.00 -1.70
CA ALA A 41 19.22 -17.22 -0.96
C ALA A 41 18.36 -18.18 -1.80
N TRP A 42 17.31 -17.67 -2.42
CA TRP A 42 16.48 -18.40 -3.38
C TRP A 42 15.67 -17.44 -4.25
N GLN A 43 15.19 -17.95 -5.38
CA GLN A 43 14.28 -17.26 -6.30
C GLN A 43 13.15 -18.21 -6.69
N GLN A 44 11.93 -17.70 -6.78
CA GLN A 44 10.76 -18.44 -7.20
C GLN A 44 9.96 -17.67 -8.23
N GLN A 45 9.74 -18.25 -9.40
CA GLN A 45 8.78 -17.72 -10.37
C GLN A 45 7.36 -18.07 -9.90
N LEU A 46 6.54 -17.04 -9.65
CA LEU A 46 5.20 -17.22 -9.09
C LEU A 46 4.10 -17.30 -10.16
N GLY A 47 4.29 -16.71 -11.34
CA GLY A 47 3.33 -16.84 -12.42
C GLY A 47 3.33 -15.68 -13.40
N ALA A 48 2.61 -15.86 -14.51
CA ALA A 48 2.45 -14.86 -15.55
C ALA A 48 1.78 -13.59 -15.02
N PHE A 49 2.17 -12.45 -15.59
CA PHE A 49 1.65 -11.15 -15.23
C PHE A 49 1.53 -10.24 -16.47
N ASN A 50 0.36 -9.64 -16.63
CA ASN A 50 0.08 -8.72 -17.72
C ASN A 50 -0.62 -7.47 -17.18
N SER A 51 0.11 -6.35 -17.13
CA SER A 51 -0.44 -5.05 -16.73
C SER A 51 0.25 -3.91 -17.47
N LYS A 52 -0.52 -2.90 -17.82
CA LYS A 52 -0.05 -1.68 -18.48
C LYS A 52 0.97 -0.91 -17.64
N PHE A 53 0.80 -0.91 -16.32
CA PHE A 53 1.59 -0.10 -15.39
C PHE A 53 2.69 -0.89 -14.66
N GLY A 54 2.95 -2.14 -15.08
CA GLY A 54 3.94 -2.98 -14.40
C GLY A 54 3.44 -3.51 -13.06
N TYR A 55 4.38 -3.87 -12.18
CA TYR A 55 4.11 -4.51 -10.90
C TYR A 55 4.46 -3.57 -9.74
N ALA A 56 3.54 -3.39 -8.80
CA ALA A 56 3.70 -2.47 -7.67
C ALA A 56 3.54 -3.09 -6.27
N PRO A 57 2.76 -4.18 -6.06
CA PRO A 57 2.52 -4.70 -4.73
C PRO A 57 3.79 -5.10 -3.99
N SER A 58 3.86 -4.76 -2.71
CA SER A 58 4.92 -5.20 -1.81
C SER A 58 4.57 -6.56 -1.20
N PRO A 59 5.54 -7.45 -1.00
CA PRO A 59 5.31 -8.70 -0.27
C PRO A 59 5.05 -8.40 1.21
N THR A 60 4.20 -9.22 1.86
CA THR A 60 4.03 -9.19 3.32
C THR A 60 4.52 -10.49 3.95
N ILE A 61 5.11 -10.38 5.14
CA ILE A 61 5.61 -11.54 5.91
C ILE A 61 4.59 -11.89 6.98
N TRP A 62 4.26 -13.19 7.06
CA TRP A 62 3.43 -13.71 8.13
C TRP A 62 3.91 -15.11 8.53
N LYS A 63 4.31 -15.27 9.79
CA LYS A 63 4.86 -16.54 10.33
C LYS A 63 5.93 -17.15 9.43
N SER A 64 5.65 -18.32 8.83
CA SER A 64 6.56 -19.04 7.92
C SER A 64 6.44 -18.62 6.46
N PHE A 65 5.55 -17.69 6.13
CA PHE A 65 5.22 -17.32 4.77
C PHE A 65 5.67 -15.90 4.38
N VAL A 66 5.92 -15.74 3.10
CA VAL A 66 5.89 -14.48 2.37
C VAL A 66 4.69 -14.53 1.44
N ILE A 67 3.78 -13.57 1.55
CA ILE A 67 2.55 -13.50 0.76
C ILE A 67 2.70 -12.44 -0.31
N VAL A 68 2.34 -12.79 -1.54
CA VAL A 68 2.46 -11.96 -2.74
C VAL A 68 1.12 -11.95 -3.48
N ALA A 69 0.68 -10.78 -3.89
CA ALA A 69 -0.50 -10.61 -4.74
C ALA A 69 -0.07 -10.10 -6.13
N ALA A 70 -0.78 -10.53 -7.16
CA ALA A 70 -0.52 -10.13 -8.54
C ALA A 70 -1.81 -10.07 -9.35
N ASP A 71 -2.63 -9.09 -9.04
CA ASP A 71 -3.86 -8.82 -9.76
C ASP A 71 -3.54 -8.21 -11.13
N ASN A 72 -3.97 -8.88 -12.21
CA ASN A 72 -3.65 -8.47 -13.57
C ASN A 72 -4.68 -8.95 -14.59
N GLN A 73 -4.67 -8.36 -15.78
CA GLN A 73 -5.63 -8.66 -16.85
C GLN A 73 -5.53 -10.10 -17.42
N GLY A 74 -4.44 -10.78 -17.19
CA GLY A 74 -4.25 -12.19 -17.59
C GLY A 74 -4.79 -13.22 -16.62
N GLY A 75 -5.40 -12.76 -15.51
CA GLY A 75 -5.89 -13.58 -14.39
C GLY A 75 -5.08 -13.31 -13.12
N GLY A 76 -5.72 -12.63 -12.16
CA GLY A 76 -5.13 -12.28 -10.87
C GLY A 76 -4.91 -13.50 -9.97
N TRP A 77 -4.00 -13.36 -9.02
CA TRP A 77 -3.75 -14.37 -8.00
C TRP A 77 -3.11 -13.78 -6.75
N ILE A 78 -3.26 -14.50 -5.64
CA ILE A 78 -2.55 -14.28 -4.39
C ILE A 78 -1.95 -15.61 -3.93
N ALA A 79 -0.73 -15.59 -3.41
CA ALA A 79 -0.01 -16.81 -3.04
C ALA A 79 0.82 -16.62 -1.78
N ALA A 80 0.93 -17.66 -0.95
CA ALA A 80 1.91 -17.76 0.13
C ALA A 80 3.05 -18.69 -0.25
N VAL A 81 4.26 -18.26 0.07
CA VAL A 81 5.51 -18.95 -0.24
C VAL A 81 6.26 -19.15 1.07
N HIS A 82 6.78 -20.35 1.29
CA HIS A 82 7.62 -20.62 2.46
C HIS A 82 8.87 -19.74 2.45
N ARG A 83 9.02 -18.84 3.42
CA ARG A 83 10.13 -17.87 3.45
C ARG A 83 11.53 -18.49 3.52
N LYS A 84 11.65 -19.74 3.99
CA LYS A 84 12.93 -20.45 4.08
C LYS A 84 13.32 -21.15 2.78
N THR A 85 12.35 -21.74 2.07
CA THR A 85 12.61 -22.63 0.93
C THR A 85 12.22 -22.05 -0.42
N GLY A 86 11.31 -21.06 -0.46
CA GLY A 86 10.76 -20.55 -1.72
C GLY A 86 9.63 -21.40 -2.30
N GLU A 87 9.24 -22.50 -1.64
CA GLU A 87 8.15 -23.36 -2.09
C GLU A 87 6.78 -22.69 -1.90
N VAL A 88 5.92 -22.79 -2.92
CA VAL A 88 4.55 -22.27 -2.84
C VAL A 88 3.72 -23.16 -1.93
N ALA A 89 3.25 -22.60 -0.80
CA ALA A 89 2.39 -23.30 0.15
C ALA A 89 0.95 -23.37 -0.35
N TRP A 90 0.42 -22.24 -0.82
CA TRP A 90 -0.90 -22.16 -1.43
C TRP A 90 -0.96 -21.01 -2.44
N ARG A 91 -1.93 -21.11 -3.36
CA ARG A 91 -2.24 -20.08 -4.35
C ARG A 91 -3.74 -20.05 -4.62
N LYS A 92 -4.32 -18.83 -4.66
CA LYS A 92 -5.74 -18.61 -4.95
C LYS A 92 -5.88 -17.68 -6.15
N ALA A 93 -6.86 -17.97 -6.99
CA ALA A 93 -7.22 -17.10 -8.11
C ALA A 93 -7.92 -15.84 -7.60
N ARG A 94 -7.69 -14.73 -8.30
CA ARG A 94 -8.36 -13.45 -8.13
C ARG A 94 -8.89 -12.95 -9.48
N PRO A 95 -9.78 -11.94 -9.51
CA PRO A 95 -10.33 -11.41 -10.75
C PRO A 95 -9.27 -11.01 -11.77
N ALA A 96 -9.60 -11.09 -13.07
CA ALA A 96 -8.74 -10.66 -14.18
C ALA A 96 -8.81 -9.14 -14.38
N ILE A 97 -8.53 -8.38 -13.32
CA ILE A 97 -8.55 -6.92 -13.25
C ILE A 97 -7.20 -6.46 -12.71
N SER A 98 -6.62 -5.41 -13.32
CA SER A 98 -5.35 -4.85 -12.83
C SER A 98 -5.59 -3.95 -11.63
N THR A 99 -4.99 -4.30 -10.51
CA THR A 99 -4.89 -3.47 -9.31
C THR A 99 -3.49 -3.58 -8.70
N TYR A 100 -3.14 -2.69 -7.77
CA TYR A 100 -1.75 -2.48 -7.37
C TYR A 100 -1.56 -2.44 -5.85
N SER A 101 -2.61 -2.69 -5.07
CA SER A 101 -2.53 -2.67 -3.61
C SER A 101 -1.69 -3.83 -3.06
N SER A 102 -1.00 -3.57 -1.97
CA SER A 102 -0.23 -4.59 -1.27
C SER A 102 -1.12 -5.38 -0.32
N PRO A 103 -0.98 -6.72 -0.25
CA PRO A 103 -1.63 -7.52 0.78
C PRO A 103 -1.04 -7.21 2.15
N VAL A 104 -1.87 -7.26 3.20
CA VAL A 104 -1.42 -7.14 4.59
C VAL A 104 -2.04 -8.24 5.44
N VAL A 105 -1.34 -8.66 6.48
CA VAL A 105 -1.92 -9.54 7.50
C VAL A 105 -2.12 -8.73 8.78
N ALA A 106 -3.36 -8.69 9.23
CA ALA A 106 -3.81 -7.92 10.38
C ALA A 106 -4.42 -8.83 11.44
N SER A 107 -4.14 -8.52 12.70
CA SER A 107 -4.93 -9.07 13.81
C SER A 107 -6.12 -8.14 14.04
N VAL A 108 -7.27 -8.52 13.51
CA VAL A 108 -8.50 -7.71 13.51
C VAL A 108 -9.71 -8.61 13.79
N ALA A 109 -10.70 -8.09 14.50
CA ALA A 109 -11.89 -8.84 14.94
C ALA A 109 -11.54 -10.17 15.64
N GLY A 110 -10.48 -10.19 16.46
CA GLY A 110 -10.06 -11.33 17.26
C GLY A 110 -9.34 -12.45 16.50
N LYS A 111 -9.00 -12.28 15.23
CA LYS A 111 -8.26 -13.28 14.41
C LYS A 111 -7.29 -12.63 13.44
N GLU A 112 -6.30 -13.39 12.98
CA GLU A 112 -5.41 -12.98 11.91
C GLU A 112 -6.12 -13.11 10.57
N GLN A 113 -6.11 -12.04 9.76
CA GLN A 113 -6.75 -11.99 8.46
C GLN A 113 -5.78 -11.43 7.43
N LEU A 114 -5.71 -12.06 6.27
CA LEU A 114 -5.02 -11.56 5.10
C LEU A 114 -5.99 -10.67 4.32
N LEU A 115 -5.67 -9.39 4.22
CA LEU A 115 -6.52 -8.34 3.70
C LEU A 115 -5.93 -7.77 2.40
N ILE A 116 -6.78 -7.51 1.41
CA ILE A 116 -6.42 -6.84 0.16
C ILE A 116 -7.62 -6.10 -0.41
N SER A 117 -7.38 -4.96 -1.05
CA SER A 117 -8.40 -4.16 -1.74
C SER A 117 -8.09 -4.04 -3.23
N GLY A 118 -9.12 -3.78 -4.03
CA GLY A 118 -9.05 -3.65 -5.48
C GLY A 118 -9.88 -4.72 -6.18
N CYS A 119 -9.97 -4.66 -7.49
CA CYS A 119 -10.87 -5.50 -8.27
C CYS A 119 -12.35 -5.28 -7.91
N ASN A 120 -12.73 -4.05 -7.52
CA ASN A 120 -14.07 -3.64 -7.05
C ASN A 120 -14.49 -4.31 -5.74
N GLU A 121 -13.57 -4.74 -4.90
CA GLU A 121 -13.85 -5.38 -3.62
C GLU A 121 -12.78 -5.11 -2.55
N VAL A 122 -13.18 -5.25 -1.30
CA VAL A 122 -12.32 -5.43 -0.14
C VAL A 122 -12.44 -6.88 0.27
N SER A 123 -11.33 -7.62 0.30
CA SER A 123 -11.34 -9.07 0.51
C SER A 123 -10.50 -9.47 1.70
N SER A 124 -10.97 -10.48 2.44
CA SER A 124 -10.27 -11.13 3.54
C SER A 124 -10.13 -12.63 3.29
N PHE A 125 -8.95 -13.14 3.64
CA PHE A 125 -8.60 -14.55 3.54
C PHE A 125 -7.97 -15.04 4.84
N ASP A 126 -8.05 -16.33 5.07
CA ASP A 126 -7.23 -17.02 6.05
C ASP A 126 -5.77 -17.03 5.57
N PRO A 127 -4.82 -16.43 6.29
CA PRO A 127 -3.44 -16.34 5.82
C PRO A 127 -2.71 -17.71 5.80
N GLU A 128 -3.18 -18.71 6.55
CA GLU A 128 -2.61 -20.07 6.58
C GLU A 128 -2.98 -20.87 5.33
N THR A 129 -4.24 -20.74 4.86
CA THR A 129 -4.80 -21.62 3.82
C THR A 129 -5.15 -20.88 2.53
N GLY A 130 -5.23 -19.55 2.57
CA GLY A 130 -5.74 -18.71 1.50
C GLY A 130 -7.26 -18.85 1.27
N GLU A 131 -8.01 -19.52 2.14
CA GLU A 131 -9.46 -19.61 2.04
C GLU A 131 -10.10 -18.25 2.27
N ALA A 132 -11.10 -17.88 1.45
CA ALA A 132 -11.82 -16.64 1.61
C ALA A 132 -12.63 -16.64 2.92
N LEU A 133 -12.49 -15.58 3.70
CA LEU A 133 -13.27 -15.38 4.92
C LEU A 133 -14.51 -14.53 4.61
N TRP A 134 -14.32 -13.42 3.91
CA TRP A 134 -15.38 -12.53 3.46
C TRP A 134 -14.90 -11.66 2.29
N SER A 135 -15.85 -11.08 1.57
CA SER A 135 -15.62 -10.08 0.54
C SER A 135 -16.74 -9.04 0.61
N CYS A 136 -16.39 -7.76 0.54
CA CYS A 136 -17.29 -6.63 0.52
C CYS A 136 -17.15 -5.91 -0.82
N PRO A 137 -18.22 -5.72 -1.62
CA PRO A 137 -18.17 -4.88 -2.80
C PRO A 137 -17.78 -3.45 -2.43
N GLY A 138 -16.85 -2.86 -3.16
CA GLY A 138 -16.41 -1.49 -2.88
C GLY A 138 -15.01 -1.21 -3.36
N THR A 139 -14.49 -0.06 -2.99
CA THR A 139 -13.32 0.56 -3.61
C THR A 139 -13.56 0.82 -5.11
N THR A 140 -12.62 0.44 -5.96
CA THR A 140 -12.73 0.60 -7.41
C THR A 140 -11.96 -0.53 -8.09
N GLU A 141 -11.96 -0.60 -9.41
CA GLU A 141 -11.14 -1.60 -10.13
C GLU A 141 -9.68 -1.54 -9.69
N ALA A 142 -9.07 -0.34 -9.78
CA ALA A 142 -7.68 -0.15 -9.41
C ALA A 142 -7.53 0.63 -8.10
N THR A 143 -6.84 0.02 -7.16
CA THR A 143 -6.34 0.62 -5.92
C THR A 143 -4.84 0.45 -5.84
N CYS A 144 -4.13 1.40 -5.26
CA CYS A 144 -2.68 1.32 -5.05
C CYS A 144 -2.34 1.36 -3.55
N GLY A 145 -3.14 2.09 -2.77
CA GLY A 145 -2.96 2.20 -1.33
C GLY A 145 -3.14 0.87 -0.61
N THR A 146 -2.37 0.69 0.44
CA THR A 146 -2.51 -0.44 1.37
C THR A 146 -3.63 -0.14 2.36
N MET A 147 -4.40 -1.15 2.73
CA MET A 147 -5.46 -1.03 3.71
C MET A 147 -4.91 -0.71 5.10
N VAL A 148 -5.71 0.01 5.90
CA VAL A 148 -5.43 0.26 7.31
C VAL A 148 -6.54 -0.34 8.17
N TRP A 149 -6.26 -0.59 9.45
CA TRP A 149 -7.19 -1.29 10.35
C TRP A 149 -7.06 -0.85 11.79
N ASP A 150 -8.12 -1.02 12.54
CA ASP A 150 -8.15 -0.99 14.00
C ASP A 150 -8.46 -2.39 14.58
N VAL A 151 -8.96 -2.45 15.81
CA VAL A 151 -9.31 -3.72 16.45
C VAL A 151 -10.48 -4.43 15.77
N GLN A 152 -11.39 -3.68 15.10
CA GLN A 152 -12.67 -4.19 14.60
C GLN A 152 -12.88 -3.97 13.11
N ARG A 153 -12.27 -2.93 12.54
CA ARG A 153 -12.58 -2.43 11.20
C ARG A 153 -11.36 -2.40 10.30
N VAL A 154 -11.63 -2.49 9.02
CA VAL A 154 -10.62 -2.26 7.97
C VAL A 154 -11.09 -1.13 7.07
N VAL A 155 -10.17 -0.27 6.64
CA VAL A 155 -10.48 0.86 5.76
C VAL A 155 -9.60 0.78 4.51
N ALA A 156 -10.24 0.94 3.36
CA ALA A 156 -9.60 0.95 2.05
C ALA A 156 -10.01 2.19 1.26
N SER A 157 -9.16 2.63 0.36
CA SER A 157 -9.47 3.72 -0.57
C SER A 157 -9.06 3.34 -1.98
N GLY A 158 -9.89 3.68 -2.97
CA GLY A 158 -9.65 3.41 -4.38
C GLY A 158 -9.94 4.63 -5.25
N GLY A 159 -9.31 4.70 -6.42
CA GLY A 159 -9.30 5.90 -7.20
C GLY A 159 -9.54 5.78 -8.71
N TYR A 160 -9.78 4.59 -9.27
CA TYR A 160 -10.02 4.45 -10.69
C TYR A 160 -10.90 3.23 -11.02
N PRO A 161 -11.91 3.39 -11.90
CA PRO A 161 -12.36 4.61 -12.59
C PRO A 161 -13.17 5.57 -11.70
N GLY A 162 -13.63 5.12 -10.55
CA GLY A 162 -14.38 5.92 -9.58
C GLY A 162 -13.52 6.39 -8.41
N SER A 163 -14.19 6.94 -7.40
CA SER A 163 -13.59 7.39 -6.14
C SER A 163 -14.41 6.82 -4.99
N GLN A 164 -13.77 6.10 -4.09
CA GLN A 164 -14.43 5.62 -2.88
C GLN A 164 -13.41 5.35 -1.79
N THR A 165 -13.71 5.83 -0.58
CA THR A 165 -13.13 5.32 0.66
C THR A 165 -14.22 4.56 1.38
N ILE A 166 -13.92 3.33 1.84
CA ILE A 166 -14.87 2.41 2.46
C ILE A 166 -14.30 1.83 3.75
N CYS A 167 -15.12 1.73 4.75
CA CYS A 167 -14.86 1.04 6.01
C CYS A 167 -15.73 -0.21 6.09
N VAL A 168 -15.13 -1.33 6.44
CA VAL A 168 -15.77 -2.64 6.53
C VAL A 168 -15.57 -3.21 7.93
N ASP A 169 -16.62 -3.78 8.52
CA ASP A 169 -16.51 -4.60 9.73
C ASP A 169 -15.74 -5.87 9.42
N ALA A 170 -14.61 -6.09 10.07
CA ALA A 170 -13.72 -7.19 9.77
C ALA A 170 -14.20 -8.57 10.28
N ALA A 171 -15.24 -8.60 11.13
CA ALA A 171 -15.84 -9.84 11.58
C ALA A 171 -16.87 -10.38 10.57
N THR A 172 -17.64 -9.48 9.97
CA THR A 172 -18.78 -9.82 9.10
C THR A 172 -18.51 -9.62 7.62
N GLY A 173 -17.60 -8.71 7.26
CA GLY A 173 -17.38 -8.27 5.89
C GLY A 173 -18.44 -7.28 5.40
N GLU A 174 -19.25 -6.70 6.28
CA GLU A 174 -20.27 -5.72 5.92
C GLU A 174 -19.72 -4.31 5.88
N GLU A 175 -20.21 -3.48 4.93
CA GLU A 175 -19.90 -2.06 4.89
C GLU A 175 -20.44 -1.36 6.14
N VAL A 176 -19.57 -0.62 6.83
CA VAL A 176 -19.94 0.24 7.96
C VAL A 176 -20.30 1.64 7.46
N TRP A 177 -19.42 2.20 6.62
CA TRP A 177 -19.63 3.47 5.95
C TRP A 177 -18.75 3.56 4.69
N SER A 178 -19.15 4.46 3.79
CA SER A 178 -18.31 4.86 2.66
C SER A 178 -18.52 6.34 2.32
N ASN A 179 -17.56 6.92 1.59
CA ASN A 179 -17.66 8.26 1.04
C ASN A 179 -17.02 8.35 -0.34
N GLY A 180 -17.18 9.47 -1.03
CA GLY A 180 -16.69 9.70 -2.39
C GLY A 180 -15.27 10.26 -2.47
N GLU A 181 -14.55 10.37 -1.37
CA GLU A 181 -13.15 10.81 -1.39
C GLU A 181 -12.24 9.62 -1.73
N ASN A 182 -11.09 9.91 -2.34
CA ASN A 182 -10.12 8.89 -2.68
C ASN A 182 -8.68 9.27 -2.35
N CYS A 183 -7.94 8.27 -1.88
CA CYS A 183 -6.48 8.22 -1.96
C CYS A 183 -6.14 7.18 -3.02
N TYR A 184 -5.76 7.61 -4.23
CA TYR A 184 -5.55 6.68 -5.35
C TYR A 184 -4.24 5.90 -5.21
N GLU A 185 -3.14 6.62 -5.03
CA GLU A 185 -1.80 6.03 -4.92
C GLU A 185 -1.37 5.86 -3.47
N GLN A 186 -1.83 6.77 -2.59
CA GLN A 186 -1.47 6.81 -1.18
C GLN A 186 -2.28 5.82 -0.34
N SER A 187 -1.65 5.28 0.69
CA SER A 187 -2.36 4.61 1.77
C SER A 187 -3.01 5.66 2.69
N LEU A 188 -4.07 5.24 3.35
CA LEU A 188 -4.65 5.97 4.48
C LEU A 188 -3.75 5.82 5.72
N LEU A 189 -4.09 6.54 6.78
CA LEU A 189 -3.50 6.36 8.10
C LEU A 189 -4.65 6.27 9.12
N LEU A 190 -4.62 5.26 9.99
CA LEU A 190 -5.59 5.11 11.06
C LEU A 190 -4.87 5.24 12.39
N TYR A 191 -5.31 6.19 13.20
CA TYR A 191 -4.74 6.48 14.50
C TYR A 191 -5.81 6.97 15.48
N ASP A 192 -5.83 6.41 16.68
CA ASP A 192 -6.70 6.79 17.81
C ASP A 192 -8.20 6.93 17.43
N GLY A 193 -8.72 5.95 16.67
CA GLY A 193 -10.12 5.92 16.24
C GLY A 193 -10.48 6.87 15.10
N TYR A 194 -9.49 7.48 14.43
CA TYR A 194 -9.68 8.36 13.29
C TYR A 194 -8.86 7.94 12.08
N VAL A 195 -9.46 8.10 10.91
CA VAL A 195 -8.83 7.88 9.61
C VAL A 195 -8.35 9.22 9.07
N TYR A 196 -7.06 9.32 8.80
CA TYR A 196 -6.44 10.48 8.17
C TYR A 196 -6.06 10.15 6.74
N ALA A 197 -6.26 11.11 5.86
CA ALA A 197 -5.97 10.98 4.44
C ALA A 197 -5.34 12.25 3.89
N VAL A 198 -4.49 12.10 2.88
CA VAL A 198 -4.07 13.21 2.02
C VAL A 198 -4.38 12.84 0.58
N ALA A 199 -4.98 13.76 -0.16
CA ALA A 199 -5.35 13.55 -1.54
C ALA A 199 -5.21 14.86 -2.32
N ARG A 200 -5.54 14.84 -3.62
CA ARG A 200 -5.45 16.03 -4.47
C ARG A 200 -6.22 17.24 -3.92
N ASN A 201 -7.31 16.99 -3.18
CA ASN A 201 -8.21 18.03 -2.70
C ASN A 201 -7.91 18.52 -1.29
N GLY A 202 -6.91 17.97 -0.62
CA GLY A 202 -6.51 18.37 0.73
C GLY A 202 -6.20 17.22 1.67
N ALA A 203 -6.18 17.54 2.96
CA ALA A 203 -6.12 16.57 4.05
C ALA A 203 -7.51 16.38 4.66
N PHE A 204 -7.80 15.19 5.16
CA PHE A 204 -9.08 14.80 5.71
C PHE A 204 -8.90 14.03 7.00
N CYS A 205 -9.88 14.15 7.88
CA CYS A 205 -10.00 13.34 9.07
C CYS A 205 -11.46 12.87 9.20
N TRP A 206 -11.65 11.56 9.31
CA TRP A 206 -12.95 10.93 9.52
C TRP A 206 -12.94 10.11 10.80
N ASN A 207 -14.04 10.11 11.54
CA ASN A 207 -14.24 9.16 12.62
C ASN A 207 -14.32 7.74 12.04
N ALA A 208 -13.47 6.83 12.52
CA ALA A 208 -13.36 5.46 11.98
C ALA A 208 -14.62 4.61 12.21
N GLU A 209 -15.43 4.95 13.24
CA GLU A 209 -16.65 4.20 13.56
C GLU A 209 -17.84 4.63 12.71
N THR A 210 -17.98 5.93 12.45
CA THR A 210 -19.18 6.49 11.83
C THR A 210 -18.97 7.01 10.41
N GLY A 211 -17.72 7.22 9.99
CA GLY A 211 -17.37 7.86 8.74
C GLY A 211 -17.62 9.37 8.71
N SER A 212 -18.08 9.96 9.83
CA SER A 212 -18.35 11.40 9.89
C SER A 212 -17.04 12.18 9.73
N GLU A 213 -17.07 13.21 8.87
CA GLU A 213 -15.93 14.11 8.68
C GLU A 213 -15.74 14.95 9.94
N ALA A 214 -14.58 14.81 10.60
CA ALA A 214 -14.18 15.61 11.73
C ALA A 214 -13.66 16.98 11.24
N TRP A 215 -12.80 16.95 10.21
CA TRP A 215 -12.33 18.15 9.54
C TRP A 215 -11.81 17.86 8.13
N ARG A 216 -11.71 18.95 7.36
CA ARG A 216 -11.04 19.04 6.07
C ARG A 216 -10.04 20.17 6.10
N GLY A 217 -8.77 19.88 5.77
CA GLY A 217 -7.68 20.84 5.79
C GLY A 217 -7.14 21.11 4.39
N ARG A 218 -6.54 22.27 4.20
CA ARG A 218 -5.90 22.63 2.94
C ARG A 218 -4.41 22.30 2.99
N VAL A 219 -3.97 21.34 2.18
CA VAL A 219 -2.57 21.09 1.85
C VAL A 219 -2.37 21.28 0.35
N ARG A 220 -1.14 21.63 -0.07
CA ARG A 220 -0.88 21.98 -1.47
C ARG A 220 -0.13 20.87 -2.17
N GLY A 221 -0.40 20.73 -3.47
CA GLY A 221 0.31 19.83 -4.37
C GLY A 221 -0.42 18.51 -4.60
N LYS A 222 0.18 17.68 -5.44
CA LYS A 222 -0.25 16.32 -5.70
C LYS A 222 0.54 15.38 -4.80
N PHE A 223 -0.12 14.39 -4.24
CA PHE A 223 0.49 13.40 -3.37
C PHE A 223 0.42 12.03 -4.04
N SER A 224 1.55 11.33 -4.12
CA SER A 224 1.65 9.90 -4.43
C SER A 224 2.23 9.11 -3.26
N ALA A 225 2.98 9.81 -2.38
CA ALA A 225 3.50 9.25 -1.14
C ALA A 225 2.40 9.14 -0.06
N SER A 226 2.46 8.09 0.73
CA SER A 226 1.56 7.88 1.87
C SER A 226 1.93 8.80 3.04
N PRO A 227 0.95 9.28 3.84
CA PRO A 227 1.24 9.97 5.08
C PRO A 227 1.85 9.04 6.12
N VAL A 228 2.69 9.60 6.99
CA VAL A 228 3.35 8.85 8.07
C VAL A 228 3.08 9.55 9.41
N PHE A 229 2.72 8.77 10.44
CA PHE A 229 2.51 9.27 11.80
C PHE A 229 3.79 9.13 12.63
N ALA A 230 4.17 10.20 13.31
CA ALA A 230 5.23 10.16 14.33
C ALA A 230 5.07 11.31 15.34
N GLY A 231 5.18 11.00 16.63
CA GLY A 231 5.23 12.02 17.70
C GLY A 231 4.00 12.95 17.75
N GLY A 232 2.81 12.41 17.50
CA GLY A 232 1.56 13.18 17.50
C GLY A 232 1.33 14.00 16.23
N HIS A 233 2.16 13.85 15.20
CA HIS A 233 2.07 14.58 13.94
C HIS A 233 2.00 13.64 12.75
N ILE A 234 1.38 14.13 11.69
CA ILE A 234 1.29 13.48 10.39
C ILE A 234 2.20 14.24 9.41
N TYR A 235 3.05 13.48 8.75
CA TYR A 235 4.01 13.96 7.75
C TYR A 235 3.54 13.50 6.38
N ALA A 236 3.25 14.41 5.48
CA ALA A 236 2.80 14.11 4.12
C ALA A 236 3.65 14.88 3.11
N THR A 237 4.35 14.15 2.23
CA THR A 237 5.23 14.75 1.21
C THR A 237 4.54 14.71 -0.14
N ASN A 238 4.41 15.87 -0.78
CA ASN A 238 3.86 15.99 -2.12
C ASN A 238 4.93 15.70 -3.19
N GLU A 239 4.49 15.52 -4.45
CA GLU A 239 5.39 15.20 -5.58
C GLU A 239 6.44 16.29 -5.84
N GLY A 240 6.20 17.54 -5.45
CA GLY A 240 7.16 18.64 -5.56
C GLY A 240 8.18 18.69 -4.43
N GLY A 241 8.22 17.69 -3.53
CA GLY A 241 9.19 17.62 -2.43
C GLY A 241 8.83 18.48 -1.21
N THR A 242 7.63 19.05 -1.14
CA THR A 242 7.18 19.75 0.08
C THR A 242 6.56 18.76 1.04
N THR A 243 7.07 18.70 2.27
CA THR A 243 6.49 17.93 3.37
C THR A 243 5.65 18.83 4.24
N CYS A 244 4.34 18.60 4.23
CA CYS A 244 3.39 19.20 5.16
C CYS A 244 3.40 18.40 6.47
N VAL A 245 3.46 19.11 7.60
CA VAL A 245 3.39 18.52 8.95
C VAL A 245 2.18 19.12 9.64
N PHE A 246 1.25 18.29 10.07
CA PHE A 246 0.04 18.69 10.77
C PHE A 246 -0.24 17.79 11.98
N LYS A 247 -1.00 18.28 12.95
CA LYS A 247 -1.34 17.48 14.13
C LYS A 247 -2.26 16.33 13.78
N ALA A 248 -2.04 15.18 14.43
CA ALA A 248 -2.98 14.06 14.41
C ALA A 248 -4.05 14.28 15.50
N ASP A 249 -4.83 15.35 15.35
CA ASP A 249 -5.87 15.78 16.28
C ASP A 249 -7.22 15.83 15.52
N PRO A 250 -8.24 15.10 15.98
CA PRO A 250 -9.54 15.13 15.32
C PRO A 250 -10.35 16.40 15.60
N ALA A 251 -9.98 17.25 16.57
CA ALA A 251 -10.73 18.43 16.93
C ALA A 251 -10.68 19.48 15.81
N GLU A 252 -9.50 19.69 15.21
CA GLU A 252 -9.30 20.66 14.13
C GLU A 252 -8.05 20.35 13.29
N PHE A 253 -8.05 20.85 12.06
CA PHE A 253 -6.84 20.80 11.22
C PHE A 253 -5.86 21.90 11.62
N GLU A 254 -4.70 21.51 12.14
CA GLU A 254 -3.61 22.42 12.46
C GLU A 254 -2.36 22.09 11.65
N LEU A 255 -2.06 22.91 10.64
CA LEU A 255 -0.80 22.85 9.88
C LEU A 255 0.33 23.44 10.70
N VAL A 256 1.28 22.61 11.12
CA VAL A 256 2.41 23.01 11.97
C VAL A 256 3.58 23.55 11.15
N ALA A 257 3.87 22.91 10.01
CA ALA A 257 4.98 23.29 9.14
C ALA A 257 4.79 22.81 7.70
N GLU A 258 5.44 23.53 6.77
CA GLU A 258 5.71 23.11 5.40
C GLU A 258 7.22 23.21 5.15
N ASN A 259 7.84 22.08 4.80
CA ASN A 259 9.28 22.01 4.60
C ASN A 259 9.59 21.53 3.19
N GLN A 260 10.41 22.28 2.45
CA GLN A 260 10.93 21.84 1.16
C GLN A 260 12.13 20.92 1.40
N VAL A 261 12.04 19.65 1.00
CA VAL A 261 13.05 18.61 1.30
C VAL A 261 13.67 17.99 0.05
N GLY A 262 13.61 18.64 -1.04
CA GLY A 262 14.10 18.18 -2.34
C GLY A 262 13.29 18.76 -3.47
N SER A 263 13.45 18.22 -4.70
CA SER A 263 12.70 18.68 -5.86
C SER A 263 11.49 17.79 -6.13
N GLU A 264 11.70 16.57 -6.56
CA GLU A 264 10.63 15.65 -6.94
C GLU A 264 10.73 14.35 -6.13
N THR A 265 9.59 13.86 -5.64
CA THR A 265 9.55 12.59 -4.93
C THR A 265 8.18 11.92 -5.05
N PHE A 266 8.19 10.59 -5.21
CA PHE A 266 7.03 9.71 -5.14
C PHE A 266 7.12 8.74 -3.95
N SER A 267 8.18 8.85 -3.17
CA SER A 267 8.49 7.93 -2.09
C SER A 267 7.86 8.37 -0.79
N THR A 268 7.25 7.42 -0.08
CA THR A 268 6.86 7.61 1.32
C THR A 268 8.12 7.79 2.16
N LEU A 269 8.15 8.81 3.01
CA LEU A 269 9.24 9.03 3.94
C LEU A 269 9.25 7.96 5.04
N SER A 270 10.42 7.70 5.61
CA SER A 270 10.58 6.81 6.75
C SER A 270 11.13 7.59 7.93
N ILE A 271 10.63 7.31 9.14
CA ILE A 271 11.08 7.94 10.38
C ILE A 271 11.65 6.88 11.30
N CYS A 272 12.92 7.01 11.65
CA CYS A 272 13.62 6.06 12.52
C CYS A 272 14.73 6.75 13.31
N GLY A 273 14.85 6.42 14.61
CA GLY A 273 15.92 6.94 15.46
C GLY A 273 15.98 8.48 15.51
N GLY A 274 14.84 9.16 15.49
CA GLY A 274 14.75 10.62 15.48
C GLY A 274 15.16 11.29 14.15
N ARG A 275 15.27 10.51 13.07
CA ARG A 275 15.65 10.99 11.74
C ARG A 275 14.57 10.70 10.73
N ILE A 276 14.44 11.56 9.71
CA ILE A 276 13.59 11.39 8.56
C ILE A 276 14.48 11.00 7.37
N TYR A 277 14.06 9.93 6.67
CA TYR A 277 14.72 9.46 5.46
C TYR A 277 13.72 9.60 4.30
N LEU A 278 14.11 10.34 3.27
CA LEU A 278 13.31 10.56 2.08
C LEU A 278 14.16 10.34 0.83
N ARG A 279 13.68 9.54 -0.10
CA ARG A 279 14.26 9.39 -1.42
C ARG A 279 13.70 10.46 -2.34
N VAL A 280 14.54 11.30 -2.90
CA VAL A 280 14.22 12.38 -3.85
C VAL A 280 14.88 12.14 -5.20
N ALA A 281 14.34 12.74 -6.25
CA ALA A 281 14.84 12.59 -7.63
C ALA A 281 15.80 13.73 -8.06
N ASP A 282 16.54 14.33 -7.13
CA ASP A 282 17.37 15.53 -7.38
C ASP A 282 18.48 15.38 -8.43
N HIS A 283 18.74 14.15 -8.89
CA HIS A 283 19.83 13.85 -9.83
C HIS A 283 19.36 13.24 -11.16
N TRP A 284 18.10 13.32 -11.48
CA TRP A 284 17.53 12.81 -12.75
C TRP A 284 17.81 13.76 -13.94
N HIS A 285 19.02 14.27 -14.07
CA HIS A 285 19.47 15.00 -15.27
C HIS A 285 20.32 14.15 -16.22
N GLY A 286 20.47 12.87 -15.95
CA GLY A 286 21.06 11.91 -16.85
C GLY A 286 20.02 11.37 -17.81
N ASN A 287 20.26 11.47 -19.11
CA ASN A 287 19.49 10.71 -20.10
C ASN A 287 19.61 9.22 -19.77
N MET A 288 18.48 8.57 -19.45
CA MET A 288 18.43 7.09 -19.27
C MET A 288 18.68 6.33 -20.59
N THR A 289 19.32 6.93 -21.55
CA THR A 289 19.71 6.31 -22.83
C THR A 289 21.17 5.90 -22.89
N ASP A 290 21.93 6.16 -21.86
CA ASP A 290 23.33 5.71 -21.79
C ASP A 290 23.48 4.60 -20.76
N PRO A 291 23.53 3.32 -21.19
CA PRO A 291 23.76 2.18 -20.28
C PRO A 291 25.18 2.13 -19.71
N ASP A 292 26.07 3.02 -20.14
CA ASP A 292 27.50 3.08 -19.77
C ASP A 292 27.85 4.41 -19.04
N ALA A 293 26.86 5.23 -18.59
CA ALA A 293 27.09 6.47 -17.85
C ALA A 293 26.93 6.30 -16.33
#